data_b76d2bb2c9a2c1d3f85073bea40302af
#
_entry.id   b76d2bb2c9a2c1d3f85073bea40302af
#
_cell.length_a   1.000
_cell.length_b   1.000
_cell.length_c   1.000
_cell.angle_alpha   90.00
_cell.angle_beta   90.00
_cell.angle_gamma   90.00
#
_symmetry.space_group_name_H-M   'P 1'
#
loop_
_entity.id
_entity.type
_entity.pdbx_description
1 polymer ?
#
loop_
_entity_poly.entity_id
_entity_poly.type
_entity_poly.pdbx_seq_one_letter_code
_entity_poly.pdbx_strand_id
1 'polypeptide(L)'
;AINPSVNANVGDIQRLPFLGLAAASVLADDAVNIARTDWDNFETSWDFRDLPLLREGTKGATLAESWRNWEAQSLAAIRRMQELETENNRLFIDAYGLAGELSSEVPEEQITLARPSARADVAAFLSYAVGCMMGRYSLEMPGLILANAGDTVAQYLQKVGSSLEQLRFAPDDDGIIPVLDGDWFAD
;
A
#
# COMPACT_ATOMS: atom_id res chain seq x y z
N ALA A 1 5.52 27.87 -24.59
CA ALA A 1 4.89 26.53 -24.67
C ALA A 1 5.86 25.52 -24.06
N ILE A 2 5.41 24.80 -23.04
CA ILE A 2 6.13 23.65 -22.49
C ILE A 2 6.04 22.55 -23.53
N ASN A 3 7.16 21.86 -23.77
CA ASN A 3 7.24 20.77 -24.73
C ASN A 3 6.09 19.76 -24.48
N PRO A 4 5.23 19.46 -25.46
CA PRO A 4 4.13 18.51 -25.29
C PRO A 4 4.58 17.04 -25.22
N SER A 5 5.90 16.77 -25.27
CA SER A 5 6.44 15.42 -25.05
C SER A 5 6.52 15.11 -23.56
N VAL A 6 6.48 13.81 -23.23
CA VAL A 6 6.57 13.28 -21.85
C VAL A 6 7.89 13.64 -21.13
N ASN A 7 8.85 14.24 -21.84
CA ASN A 7 10.15 14.63 -21.30
C ASN A 7 10.16 16.12 -20.94
N ALA A 8 10.19 16.45 -19.66
CA ALA A 8 10.47 17.79 -19.16
C ALA A 8 11.99 17.96 -18.99
N ASN A 9 12.59 18.89 -19.72
CA ASN A 9 13.99 19.24 -19.55
C ASN A 9 14.17 20.23 -18.38
N VAL A 10 15.32 20.17 -17.71
CA VAL A 10 15.65 21.10 -16.60
C VAL A 10 15.47 22.55 -17.01
N GLY A 11 15.83 22.91 -18.25
CA GLY A 11 15.67 24.27 -18.79
C GLY A 11 14.19 24.69 -18.97
N ASP A 12 13.28 23.74 -19.19
CA ASP A 12 11.84 24.05 -19.28
C ASP A 12 11.25 24.29 -17.88
N ILE A 13 11.67 23.48 -16.90
CA ILE A 13 11.27 23.65 -15.49
C ILE A 13 11.77 24.99 -14.92
N GLN A 14 13.03 25.39 -15.23
CA GLN A 14 13.60 26.65 -14.76
C GLN A 14 12.91 27.91 -15.32
N ARG A 15 12.17 27.78 -16.41
CA ARG A 15 11.40 28.90 -17.00
C ARG A 15 10.00 29.05 -16.41
N LEU A 16 9.54 28.08 -15.64
CA LEU A 16 8.23 28.17 -14.99
C LEU A 16 8.29 29.23 -13.88
N PRO A 17 7.35 30.19 -13.86
CA PRO A 17 7.24 31.11 -12.74
C PRO A 17 6.85 30.29 -11.49
N PHE A 18 7.68 30.35 -10.47
CA PHE A 18 7.45 29.61 -9.21
C PHE A 18 6.72 30.50 -8.21
N LEU A 19 5.56 30.05 -7.76
CA LEU A 19 4.80 30.64 -6.67
C LEU A 19 4.85 29.72 -5.44
N GLY A 20 5.51 30.15 -4.37
CA GLY A 20 5.55 29.43 -3.10
C GLY A 20 4.25 29.68 -2.32
N LEU A 21 3.32 28.73 -2.36
CA LEU A 21 2.05 28.79 -1.62
C LEU A 21 2.12 27.87 -0.40
N ALA A 22 2.14 28.45 0.80
CA ALA A 22 2.22 27.66 2.04
C ALA A 22 1.03 26.69 2.19
N ALA A 23 -0.17 27.08 1.77
CA ALA A 23 -1.34 26.21 1.78
C ALA A 23 -1.18 25.00 0.86
N ALA A 24 -0.56 25.17 -0.30
CA ALA A 24 -0.30 24.06 -1.24
C ALA A 24 0.67 23.03 -0.66
N SER A 25 1.64 23.46 0.16
CA SER A 25 2.57 22.53 0.82
C SER A 25 1.84 21.60 1.79
N VAL A 26 0.86 22.08 2.53
CA VAL A 26 0.07 21.23 3.45
C VAL A 26 -0.75 20.20 2.67
N LEU A 27 -1.40 20.63 1.57
CA LEU A 27 -2.16 19.70 0.71
C LEU A 27 -1.25 18.66 0.07
N ALA A 28 -0.06 19.07 -0.36
CA ALA A 28 0.92 18.17 -0.95
C ALA A 28 1.44 17.13 0.08
N ASP A 29 1.71 17.54 1.31
CA ASP A 29 2.14 16.64 2.38
C ASP A 29 1.05 15.59 2.69
N ASP A 30 -0.21 16.01 2.78
CA ASP A 30 -1.36 15.09 2.94
C ASP A 30 -1.45 14.11 1.77
N ALA A 31 -1.37 14.59 0.53
CA ALA A 31 -1.42 13.76 -0.67
C ALA A 31 -0.27 12.74 -0.73
N VAL A 32 0.96 13.16 -0.40
CA VAL A 32 2.14 12.29 -0.32
C VAL A 32 1.95 11.21 0.75
N ASN A 33 1.40 11.55 1.91
CA ASN A 33 1.15 10.58 2.97
C ASN A 33 0.10 9.53 2.55
N ILE A 34 -0.96 9.95 1.87
CA ILE A 34 -1.97 9.02 1.33
C ILE A 34 -1.34 8.10 0.28
N ALA A 35 -0.60 8.65 -0.68
CA ALA A 35 0.06 7.88 -1.74
C ALA A 35 1.08 6.88 -1.19
N ARG A 36 1.87 7.28 -0.18
CA ARG A 36 2.80 6.38 0.51
C ARG A 36 2.07 5.26 1.23
N THR A 37 1.01 5.59 1.99
CA THR A 37 0.21 4.59 2.70
C THR A 37 -0.43 3.60 1.73
N ASP A 38 -0.92 4.06 0.58
CA ASP A 38 -1.46 3.20 -0.47
C ASP A 38 -0.40 2.26 -1.03
N TRP A 39 0.79 2.78 -1.35
CA TRP A 39 1.92 1.98 -1.85
C TRP A 39 2.39 0.93 -0.84
N ASP A 40 2.44 1.28 0.45
CA ASP A 40 2.92 0.41 1.52
C ASP A 40 1.89 -0.68 1.93
N ASN A 41 0.72 -0.70 1.31
CA ASN A 41 -0.27 -1.78 1.46
C ASN A 41 0.09 -3.04 0.67
N PHE A 42 1.09 -3.00 -0.21
CA PHE A 42 1.43 -4.08 -1.12
C PHE A 42 2.82 -4.65 -0.85
N GLU A 43 2.98 -5.97 -0.98
CA GLU A 43 4.26 -6.68 -0.79
C GLU A 43 5.39 -6.20 -1.73
N THR A 44 5.07 -5.42 -2.74
CA THR A 44 6.05 -4.78 -3.63
C THR A 44 6.76 -3.60 -2.97
N SER A 45 6.21 -3.03 -1.91
CA SER A 45 6.85 -1.98 -1.13
C SER A 45 7.92 -2.52 -0.19
N TRP A 46 9.04 -1.80 -0.07
CA TRP A 46 10.06 -2.05 0.95
C TRP A 46 9.56 -1.80 2.39
N ASP A 47 8.56 -0.94 2.53
CA ASP A 47 7.96 -0.56 3.80
C ASP A 47 6.67 -1.35 4.10
N PHE A 48 6.36 -2.40 3.30
CA PHE A 48 5.24 -3.29 3.56
C PHE A 48 5.37 -3.93 4.95
N ARG A 49 4.33 -3.83 5.75
CA ARG A 49 4.36 -4.30 7.14
C ARG A 49 3.41 -5.46 7.40
N ASP A 50 2.22 -5.35 6.91
CA ASP A 50 1.13 -6.29 7.12
C ASP A 50 0.05 -6.14 6.04
N LEU A 51 -0.79 -7.15 5.93
CA LEU A 51 -1.88 -7.12 4.97
C LEU A 51 -3.03 -6.24 5.50
N PRO A 52 -3.55 -5.28 4.73
CA PRO A 52 -4.66 -4.41 5.15
C PRO A 52 -5.87 -5.15 5.69
N LEU A 53 -6.23 -6.31 5.12
CA LEU A 53 -7.37 -7.12 5.56
C LEU A 53 -7.26 -7.65 7.00
N LEU A 54 -6.06 -7.66 7.58
CA LEU A 54 -5.78 -8.19 8.91
C LEU A 54 -5.62 -7.10 9.98
N ARG A 55 -5.58 -5.83 9.60
CA ARG A 55 -5.41 -4.69 10.52
C ARG A 55 -6.65 -4.49 11.39
N GLU A 56 -6.48 -4.03 12.62
CA GLU A 56 -7.60 -3.78 13.55
C GLU A 56 -8.71 -2.92 12.94
N GLY A 57 -8.38 -1.90 12.16
CA GLY A 57 -9.35 -1.00 11.54
C GLY A 57 -10.14 -1.58 10.36
N THR A 58 -9.72 -2.72 9.82
CA THR A 58 -10.36 -3.39 8.67
C THR A 58 -10.84 -4.78 8.98
N LYS A 59 -10.18 -5.46 9.93
CA LYS A 59 -10.50 -6.83 10.29
C LYS A 59 -11.95 -6.96 10.76
N GLY A 60 -12.73 -7.81 10.06
CA GLY A 60 -14.07 -8.22 10.44
C GLY A 60 -14.11 -9.64 10.99
N ALA A 61 -15.31 -10.12 11.30
CA ALA A 61 -15.53 -11.51 11.74
C ALA A 61 -15.31 -12.53 10.62
N THR A 62 -15.37 -12.09 9.37
CA THR A 62 -15.13 -12.92 8.19
C THR A 62 -14.21 -12.20 7.21
N LEU A 63 -13.56 -12.95 6.30
CA LEU A 63 -12.74 -12.38 5.22
C LEU A 63 -13.57 -11.43 4.33
N ALA A 64 -14.82 -11.78 4.05
CA ALA A 64 -15.72 -10.94 3.26
C ALA A 64 -16.07 -9.61 3.96
N GLU A 65 -16.15 -9.61 5.28
CA GLU A 65 -16.34 -8.38 6.07
C GLU A 65 -15.08 -7.54 6.10
N SER A 66 -13.92 -8.15 6.34
CA SER A 66 -12.62 -7.48 6.27
C SER A 66 -12.41 -6.83 4.91
N TRP A 67 -12.75 -7.52 3.83
CA TRP A 67 -12.61 -6.98 2.49
C TRP A 67 -13.54 -5.78 2.25
N ARG A 68 -14.80 -5.84 2.68
CA ARG A 68 -15.73 -4.69 2.56
C ARG A 68 -15.24 -3.48 3.35
N ASN A 69 -14.68 -3.69 4.54
CA ASN A 69 -14.11 -2.61 5.34
C ASN A 69 -12.89 -1.99 4.64
N TRP A 70 -12.02 -2.83 4.08
CA TRP A 70 -10.88 -2.40 3.28
C TRP A 70 -11.31 -1.63 2.03
N GLU A 71 -12.29 -2.14 1.27
CA GLU A 71 -12.86 -1.46 0.12
C GLU A 71 -13.35 -0.06 0.49
N ALA A 72 -14.12 0.06 1.58
CA ALA A 72 -14.63 1.35 2.04
C ALA A 72 -13.52 2.35 2.40
N GLN A 73 -12.45 1.89 3.07
CA GLN A 73 -11.28 2.72 3.40
C GLN A 73 -10.52 3.15 2.15
N SER A 74 -10.27 2.23 1.22
CA SER A 74 -9.58 2.52 -0.03
C SER A 74 -10.35 3.54 -0.88
N LEU A 75 -11.67 3.38 -1.03
CA LEU A 75 -12.50 4.34 -1.74
C LEU A 75 -12.56 5.70 -1.03
N ALA A 76 -12.50 5.73 0.29
CA ALA A 76 -12.41 6.99 1.05
C ALA A 76 -11.07 7.70 0.81
N ALA A 77 -9.96 6.96 0.75
CA ALA A 77 -8.65 7.51 0.43
C ALA A 77 -8.61 8.09 -1.00
N ILE A 78 -9.20 7.41 -1.98
CA ILE A 78 -9.32 7.89 -3.36
C ILE A 78 -10.09 9.22 -3.41
N ARG A 79 -11.25 9.30 -2.75
CA ARG A 79 -12.02 10.55 -2.68
C ARG A 79 -11.23 11.67 -2.00
N ARG A 80 -10.54 11.35 -0.89
CA ARG A 80 -9.71 12.34 -0.20
C ARG A 80 -8.56 12.85 -1.07
N MET A 81 -7.90 11.98 -1.81
CA MET A 81 -6.86 12.38 -2.78
C MET A 81 -7.44 13.30 -3.84
N GLN A 82 -8.59 12.95 -4.43
CA GLN A 82 -9.29 13.79 -5.42
C GLN A 82 -9.60 15.19 -4.89
N GLU A 83 -10.08 15.29 -3.64
CA GLU A 83 -10.34 16.58 -2.99
C GLU A 83 -9.06 17.39 -2.83
N LEU A 84 -7.96 16.75 -2.38
CA LEU A 84 -6.67 17.42 -2.19
C LEU A 84 -6.10 17.93 -3.51
N GLU A 85 -6.12 17.12 -4.56
CA GLU A 85 -5.62 17.51 -5.88
C GLU A 85 -6.49 18.62 -6.50
N THR A 86 -7.81 18.53 -6.37
CA THR A 86 -8.74 19.58 -6.84
C THR A 86 -8.48 20.91 -6.13
N GLU A 87 -8.35 20.88 -4.81
CA GLU A 87 -8.06 22.09 -4.03
C GLU A 87 -6.67 22.66 -4.35
N ASN A 88 -5.67 21.79 -4.49
CA ASN A 88 -4.33 22.21 -4.91
C ASN A 88 -4.35 22.89 -6.29
N ASN A 89 -5.05 22.29 -7.27
CA ASN A 89 -5.23 22.90 -8.59
C ASN A 89 -5.92 24.27 -8.47
N ARG A 90 -6.97 24.38 -7.66
CA ARG A 90 -7.68 25.64 -7.44
C ARG A 90 -6.75 26.72 -6.93
N LEU A 91 -5.93 26.42 -5.91
CA LEU A 91 -4.97 27.39 -5.35
C LEU A 91 -4.00 27.93 -6.41
N PHE A 92 -3.47 27.05 -7.25
CA PHE A 92 -2.53 27.47 -8.30
C PHE A 92 -3.24 28.20 -9.46
N ILE A 93 -4.41 27.74 -9.89
CA ILE A 93 -5.21 28.39 -10.93
C ILE A 93 -5.54 29.83 -10.50
N ASP A 94 -5.97 30.03 -9.27
CA ASP A 94 -6.27 31.36 -8.73
C ASP A 94 -5.01 32.22 -8.62
N ALA A 95 -3.91 31.67 -8.13
CA ALA A 95 -2.65 32.40 -7.95
C ALA A 95 -2.02 32.84 -9.27
N TYR A 96 -2.19 32.06 -10.35
CA TYR A 96 -1.72 32.42 -11.69
C TYR A 96 -2.76 33.21 -12.50
N GLY A 97 -3.97 33.44 -11.96
CA GLY A 97 -5.03 34.17 -12.64
C GLY A 97 -5.66 33.43 -13.83
N LEU A 98 -5.67 32.09 -13.80
CA LEU A 98 -6.10 31.21 -14.90
C LEU A 98 -7.52 30.67 -14.72
N ALA A 99 -8.31 31.20 -13.78
CA ALA A 99 -9.67 30.72 -13.46
C ALA A 99 -10.65 30.73 -14.66
N GLY A 100 -10.39 31.56 -15.67
CA GLY A 100 -11.18 31.59 -16.91
C GLY A 100 -10.72 30.61 -18.01
N GLU A 101 -9.58 29.94 -17.81
CA GLU A 101 -8.92 29.10 -18.82
C GLU A 101 -8.83 27.62 -18.41
N LEU A 102 -8.72 27.35 -17.10
CA LEU A 102 -8.49 26.00 -16.57
C LEU A 102 -9.57 25.62 -15.55
N SER A 103 -9.92 24.33 -15.50
CA SER A 103 -10.73 23.73 -14.44
C SER A 103 -9.82 23.15 -13.35
N SER A 104 -10.20 23.30 -12.10
CA SER A 104 -9.52 22.68 -10.97
C SER A 104 -9.97 21.23 -10.73
N GLU A 105 -11.09 20.80 -11.31
CA GLU A 105 -11.66 19.48 -11.10
C GLU A 105 -10.71 18.38 -11.60
N VAL A 106 -10.52 17.36 -10.76
CA VAL A 106 -9.75 16.16 -11.06
C VAL A 106 -10.73 14.99 -11.19
N PRO A 107 -10.88 14.38 -12.38
CA PRO A 107 -11.69 13.19 -12.55
C PRO A 107 -11.16 12.03 -11.69
N GLU A 108 -12.08 11.23 -11.11
CA GLU A 108 -11.70 10.12 -10.23
C GLU A 108 -10.74 9.11 -10.92
N GLU A 109 -10.92 8.88 -12.22
CA GLU A 109 -10.06 7.99 -13.02
C GLU A 109 -8.61 8.46 -13.16
N GLN A 110 -8.33 9.74 -12.88
CA GLN A 110 -6.97 10.29 -12.87
C GLN A 110 -6.26 10.08 -11.53
N ILE A 111 -6.98 9.75 -10.48
CA ILE A 111 -6.37 9.42 -9.19
C ILE A 111 -5.63 8.09 -9.31
N THR A 112 -4.33 8.10 -9.04
CA THR A 112 -3.42 6.96 -9.28
C THR A 112 -3.34 5.96 -8.13
N LEU A 113 -4.13 6.14 -7.06
CA LEU A 113 -4.22 5.17 -5.97
C LEU A 113 -4.79 3.84 -6.45
N ALA A 114 -4.39 2.76 -5.81
CA ALA A 114 -4.86 1.42 -6.11
C ALA A 114 -6.38 1.30 -5.92
N ARG A 115 -7.02 0.60 -6.85
CA ARG A 115 -8.45 0.31 -6.75
C ARG A 115 -8.67 -1.03 -6.03
N PRO A 116 -9.57 -1.09 -5.03
CA PRO A 116 -9.87 -2.35 -4.36
C PRO A 116 -10.44 -3.36 -5.35
N SER A 117 -9.97 -4.60 -5.25
CA SER A 117 -10.41 -5.70 -6.10
C SER A 117 -10.48 -6.97 -5.29
N ALA A 118 -11.67 -7.48 -5.02
CA ALA A 118 -11.88 -8.68 -4.21
C ALA A 118 -10.99 -9.86 -4.66
N ARG A 119 -10.85 -10.05 -5.97
CA ARG A 119 -10.00 -11.12 -6.52
C ARG A 119 -8.52 -10.89 -6.23
N ALA A 120 -8.02 -9.69 -6.48
CA ALA A 120 -6.62 -9.36 -6.26
C ALA A 120 -6.27 -9.34 -4.77
N ASP A 121 -7.15 -8.77 -3.95
CA ASP A 121 -6.95 -8.64 -2.50
C ASP A 121 -7.01 -10.00 -1.80
N VAL A 122 -7.89 -10.92 -2.24
CA VAL A 122 -7.90 -12.31 -1.75
C VAL A 122 -6.67 -13.09 -2.22
N ALA A 123 -6.21 -12.86 -3.45
CA ALA A 123 -4.96 -13.45 -3.91
C ALA A 123 -3.75 -12.96 -3.09
N ALA A 124 -3.70 -11.67 -2.76
CA ALA A 124 -2.69 -11.11 -1.86
C ALA A 124 -2.78 -11.70 -0.45
N PHE A 125 -4.00 -11.94 0.05
CA PHE A 125 -4.20 -12.63 1.33
C PHE A 125 -3.63 -14.06 1.32
N LEU A 126 -3.86 -14.82 0.24
CA LEU A 126 -3.29 -16.17 0.11
C LEU A 126 -1.76 -16.12 0.00
N SER A 127 -1.21 -15.16 -0.77
CA SER A 127 0.24 -14.93 -0.85
C SER A 127 0.85 -14.66 0.52
N TYR A 128 0.23 -13.74 1.28
CA TYR A 128 0.66 -13.41 2.62
C TYR A 128 0.56 -14.61 3.59
N ALA A 129 -0.50 -15.40 3.49
CA ALA A 129 -0.67 -16.61 4.31
C ALA A 129 0.44 -17.64 4.03
N VAL A 130 0.75 -17.89 2.75
CA VAL A 130 1.90 -18.73 2.36
C VAL A 130 3.20 -18.11 2.86
N GLY A 131 3.35 -16.79 2.78
CA GLY A 131 4.50 -16.09 3.37
C GLY A 131 4.65 -16.31 4.88
N CYS A 132 3.53 -16.36 5.63
CA CYS A 132 3.55 -16.72 7.05
C CYS A 132 3.94 -18.19 7.27
N MET A 133 3.42 -19.11 6.44
CA MET A 133 3.82 -20.53 6.48
C MET A 133 5.32 -20.70 6.27
N MET A 134 5.90 -19.93 5.35
CA MET A 134 7.34 -19.96 5.05
C MET A 134 8.19 -19.13 6.03
N GLY A 135 7.61 -18.55 7.08
CA GLY A 135 8.30 -17.68 8.02
C GLY A 135 8.73 -16.32 7.45
N ARG A 136 8.29 -15.97 6.25
CA ARG A 136 8.58 -14.67 5.65
C ARG A 136 7.91 -13.53 6.39
N TYR A 137 6.72 -13.75 6.89
CA TYR A 137 5.91 -12.82 7.69
C TYR A 137 5.49 -13.44 9.01
N SER A 138 4.97 -12.63 9.92
CA SER A 138 4.45 -13.05 11.22
C SER A 138 3.16 -12.31 11.55
N LEU A 139 2.25 -12.98 12.27
CA LEU A 139 1.07 -12.33 12.86
C LEU A 139 1.39 -11.58 14.16
N GLU A 140 2.56 -11.81 14.74
CA GLU A 140 3.04 -11.19 15.98
C GLU A 140 3.86 -9.93 15.74
N MET A 141 4.58 -9.88 14.62
CA MET A 141 5.49 -8.79 14.31
C MET A 141 5.30 -8.33 12.85
N PRO A 142 5.04 -7.04 12.60
CA PRO A 142 4.87 -6.53 11.24
C PRO A 142 6.20 -6.48 10.48
N GLY A 143 6.10 -6.60 9.16
CA GLY A 143 7.23 -6.52 8.24
C GLY A 143 7.87 -7.86 7.92
N LEU A 144 8.98 -7.80 7.20
CA LEU A 144 9.70 -8.96 6.71
C LEU A 144 10.53 -9.61 7.83
N ILE A 145 10.26 -10.89 8.13
CA ILE A 145 10.97 -11.65 9.15
C ILE A 145 12.14 -12.43 8.54
N LEU A 146 11.87 -13.45 7.73
CA LEU A 146 12.91 -14.21 7.03
C LEU A 146 12.98 -13.78 5.55
N ALA A 147 14.18 -13.44 5.10
CA ALA A 147 14.40 -12.91 3.76
C ALA A 147 15.51 -13.63 2.98
N ASN A 148 16.37 -14.36 3.66
CA ASN A 148 17.55 -14.95 3.05
C ASN A 148 17.37 -16.45 2.86
N ALA A 149 17.95 -16.99 1.79
CA ALA A 149 18.01 -18.42 1.62
C ALA A 149 18.82 -19.06 2.77
N GLY A 150 18.23 -20.08 3.41
CA GLY A 150 18.83 -20.76 4.54
C GLY A 150 18.56 -20.13 5.92
N ASP A 151 17.75 -19.09 5.99
CA ASP A 151 17.19 -18.63 7.28
C ASP A 151 16.37 -19.78 7.90
N THR A 152 16.47 -19.92 9.22
CA THR A 152 15.89 -21.03 10.00
C THR A 152 14.76 -20.57 10.91
N VAL A 153 13.91 -21.51 11.36
CA VAL A 153 12.87 -21.27 12.38
C VAL A 153 13.45 -20.69 13.65
N ALA A 154 14.67 -21.09 14.06
CA ALA A 154 15.34 -20.51 15.22
C ALA A 154 15.60 -19.00 15.05
N GLN A 155 16.02 -18.57 13.86
CA GLN A 155 16.20 -17.14 13.54
C GLN A 155 14.87 -16.39 13.48
N TYR A 156 13.80 -17.04 12.98
CA TYR A 156 12.45 -16.50 13.02
C TYR A 156 12.02 -16.20 14.47
N LEU A 157 12.11 -17.19 15.36
CA LEU A 157 11.74 -17.04 16.77
C LEU A 157 12.57 -15.95 17.47
N GLN A 158 13.86 -15.87 17.16
CA GLN A 158 14.74 -14.82 17.69
C GLN A 158 14.27 -13.42 17.25
N LYS A 159 13.90 -13.25 15.97
CA LYS A 159 13.44 -11.97 15.43
C LYS A 159 12.08 -11.57 15.98
N VAL A 160 11.15 -12.52 16.05
CA VAL A 160 9.79 -12.30 16.56
C VAL A 160 9.77 -12.13 18.09
N GLY A 161 10.76 -12.67 18.80
CA GLY A 161 10.87 -12.60 20.26
C GLY A 161 9.84 -13.48 20.99
N SER A 162 9.44 -14.61 20.38
CA SER A 162 8.42 -15.52 20.91
C SER A 162 8.90 -16.97 20.82
N SER A 163 8.31 -17.88 21.62
CA SER A 163 8.47 -19.33 21.44
C SER A 163 7.41 -19.87 20.48
N LEU A 164 7.63 -21.05 19.89
CA LEU A 164 6.67 -21.69 18.99
C LEU A 164 5.28 -21.83 19.61
N GLU A 165 5.21 -22.18 20.89
CA GLU A 165 3.96 -22.37 21.64
C GLU A 165 3.14 -21.08 21.84
N GLN A 166 3.80 -19.91 21.72
CA GLN A 166 3.18 -18.60 21.90
C GLN A 166 2.73 -17.96 20.58
N LEU A 167 3.14 -18.53 19.45
CA LEU A 167 2.75 -18.03 18.14
C LEU A 167 1.29 -18.36 17.85
N ARG A 168 0.55 -17.40 17.31
CA ARG A 168 -0.78 -17.64 16.75
C ARG A 168 -0.72 -18.50 15.50
N PHE A 169 0.39 -18.42 14.80
CA PHE A 169 0.67 -19.19 13.59
C PHE A 169 2.18 -19.45 13.51
N ALA A 170 2.58 -20.73 13.63
CA ALA A 170 3.97 -21.13 13.50
C ALA A 170 4.34 -21.33 12.01
N PRO A 171 5.56 -20.94 11.59
CA PRO A 171 6.07 -21.29 10.28
C PRO A 171 6.31 -22.80 10.20
N ASP A 172 6.30 -23.33 8.99
CA ASP A 172 6.66 -24.69 8.68
C ASP A 172 8.14 -24.98 8.98
N ASP A 173 8.46 -26.17 9.44
CA ASP A 173 9.80 -26.52 9.93
C ASP A 173 10.83 -26.64 8.81
N ASP A 174 10.45 -27.21 7.66
CA ASP A 174 11.35 -27.45 6.52
C ASP A 174 11.02 -26.63 5.28
N GLY A 175 9.92 -25.85 5.32
CA GLY A 175 9.46 -25.02 4.22
C GLY A 175 8.82 -25.83 3.08
N ILE A 176 8.38 -27.07 3.34
CA ILE A 176 7.67 -27.91 2.39
C ILE A 176 6.20 -27.96 2.77
N ILE A 177 5.38 -27.22 2.06
CA ILE A 177 3.95 -27.12 2.33
C ILE A 177 3.18 -27.99 1.36
N PRO A 178 2.53 -29.10 1.80
CA PRO A 178 1.73 -29.94 0.94
C PRO A 178 0.49 -29.19 0.44
N VAL A 179 0.26 -29.22 -0.87
CA VAL A 179 -0.88 -28.56 -1.52
C VAL A 179 -2.05 -29.55 -1.76
N LEU A 180 -1.82 -30.83 -1.57
CA LEU A 180 -2.78 -31.90 -1.81
C LEU A 180 -2.99 -32.73 -0.55
N ASP A 181 -4.25 -33.10 -0.25
CA ASP A 181 -4.65 -33.99 0.86
C ASP A 181 -4.28 -35.47 0.58
N GLY A 182 -3.09 -35.73 0.09
CA GLY A 182 -2.65 -37.10 -0.23
C GLY A 182 -1.43 -37.50 0.61
N ASP A 183 -1.43 -38.69 1.17
CA ASP A 183 -0.32 -39.29 1.92
C ASP A 183 0.88 -39.64 0.99
N TRP A 184 1.39 -38.65 0.27
CA TRP A 184 2.52 -38.87 -0.66
C TRP A 184 3.85 -38.93 0.08
N PHE A 185 3.96 -38.28 1.22
CA PHE A 185 5.12 -38.26 2.11
C PHE A 185 4.64 -37.82 3.49
N ALA A 186 5.41 -38.18 4.52
CA ALA A 186 5.19 -37.67 5.86
C ALA A 186 5.85 -36.29 5.97
N ASP A 187 5.04 -35.30 6.33
CA ASP A 187 5.46 -33.95 6.61
C ASP A 187 5.26 -33.66 8.09
#